data_ae8d51281210a56435ba184d0af5cce7
#
_entry.id   ae8d51281210a56435ba184d0af5cce7
#
_cell.length_a   1.000
_cell.length_b   1.000
_cell.length_c   1.000
_cell.angle_alpha   90.00
_cell.angle_beta   90.00
_cell.angle_gamma   90.00
#
_symmetry.space_group_name_H-M   'P 1'
#
loop_
_entity.id
_entity.type
_entity.pdbx_description
1 polymer ?
#
loop_
_entity_poly.entity_id
_entity_poly.type
_entity_poly.pdbx_seq_one_letter_code
_entity_poly.pdbx_strand_id
1 'polypeptide(L)'
;MKKYEKQIERIASELSWMALNGDADNYLICWNTDWSRLSISDIYDADIIDKEYIVGEINLDVYSEYIDIIEHIEFMLYWWEQEYNK
;
A
#
# COMPACT_ATOMS: atom_id res chain seq x y z
N MET A 1 -9.78 4.94 -9.09
CA MET A 1 -9.39 3.74 -9.83
C MET A 1 -10.29 2.57 -9.45
N LYS A 2 -11.19 2.21 -10.35
CA LYS A 2 -12.23 1.21 -10.01
C LYS A 2 -11.72 -0.22 -9.97
N LYS A 3 -10.66 -0.51 -10.70
CA LYS A 3 -10.11 -1.86 -10.80
C LYS A 3 -9.66 -2.42 -9.44
N TYR A 4 -9.09 -1.57 -8.59
CA TYR A 4 -8.57 -1.97 -7.29
C TYR A 4 -9.32 -1.34 -6.12
N GLU A 5 -10.50 -0.77 -6.39
CA GLU A 5 -11.22 0.06 -5.40
C GLU A 5 -11.43 -0.65 -4.06
N LYS A 6 -11.96 -1.87 -4.10
CA LYS A 6 -12.23 -2.62 -2.86
C LYS A 6 -10.95 -3.02 -2.14
N GLN A 7 -9.92 -3.34 -2.89
CA GLN A 7 -8.63 -3.69 -2.30
C GLN A 7 -8.00 -2.48 -1.63
N ILE A 8 -8.07 -1.31 -2.28
CA ILE A 8 -7.55 -0.07 -1.73
C ILE A 8 -8.31 0.27 -0.44
N GLU A 9 -9.63 0.16 -0.45
CA GLU A 9 -10.46 0.42 0.74
C GLU A 9 -10.08 -0.49 1.90
N ARG A 10 -9.85 -1.76 1.62
CA ARG A 10 -9.45 -2.74 2.65
C ARG A 10 -8.11 -2.36 3.28
N ILE A 11 -7.12 -2.08 2.43
CA ILE A 11 -5.77 -1.70 2.89
C ILE A 11 -5.83 -0.37 3.67
N ALA A 12 -6.56 0.61 3.16
CA ALA A 12 -6.68 1.91 3.80
C ALA A 12 -7.37 1.81 5.16
N SER A 13 -8.40 0.98 5.26
CA SER A 13 -9.09 0.74 6.54
C SER A 13 -8.13 0.14 7.57
N GLU A 14 -7.34 -0.83 7.16
CA GLU A 14 -6.37 -1.47 8.03
C GLU A 14 -5.29 -0.49 8.49
N LEU A 15 -4.72 0.27 7.56
CA LEU A 15 -3.68 1.25 7.89
C LEU A 15 -4.20 2.39 8.77
N SER A 16 -5.39 2.90 8.48
CA SER A 16 -5.96 3.98 9.30
C SER A 16 -6.25 3.50 10.72
N TRP A 17 -6.68 2.26 10.88
CA TRP A 17 -6.89 1.66 12.19
C TRP A 17 -5.58 1.52 12.95
N MET A 18 -4.51 1.08 12.27
CA MET A 18 -3.18 0.99 12.87
C MET A 18 -2.69 2.36 13.34
N ALA A 19 -2.84 3.38 12.49
CA ALA A 19 -2.45 4.74 12.83
C ALA A 19 -3.26 5.27 14.02
N LEU A 20 -4.54 4.97 14.08
CA LEU A 20 -5.41 5.37 15.18
C LEU A 20 -4.94 4.75 16.50
N ASN A 21 -4.33 3.58 16.45
CA ASN A 21 -3.80 2.88 17.61
C ASN A 21 -2.34 3.25 17.92
N GLY A 22 -1.84 4.33 17.33
CA GLY A 22 -0.54 4.88 17.66
C GLY A 22 0.61 4.41 16.78
N ASP A 23 0.35 3.63 15.74
CA ASP A 23 1.39 3.19 14.81
C ASP A 23 1.78 4.37 13.91
N ALA A 24 3.07 4.69 13.89
CA ALA A 24 3.62 5.77 13.08
C ALA A 24 4.74 5.28 12.16
N ASP A 25 4.87 3.97 11.99
CA ASP A 25 5.94 3.35 11.21
C ASP A 25 5.69 3.43 9.71
N ASN A 26 6.71 3.06 8.96
CA ASN A 26 6.64 2.92 7.51
C ASN A 26 6.24 1.49 7.14
N TYR A 27 5.42 1.38 6.11
CA TYR A 27 5.00 0.08 5.59
C TYR A 27 5.13 0.05 4.07
N LEU A 28 5.28 -1.15 3.54
CA LEU A 28 5.26 -1.38 2.10
C LEU A 28 3.87 -1.81 1.67
N ILE A 29 3.44 -1.28 0.54
CA ILE A 29 2.25 -1.77 -0.15
C ILE A 29 2.76 -2.63 -1.29
N CYS A 30 2.37 -3.90 -1.31
CA CYS A 30 2.89 -4.89 -2.24
C CYS A 30 1.76 -5.54 -3.03
N TRP A 31 2.10 -6.02 -4.23
CA TRP A 31 1.20 -6.84 -5.01
C TRP A 31 1.57 -8.31 -4.78
N ASN A 32 0.64 -9.07 -4.25
CA ASN A 32 0.84 -10.50 -4.02
C ASN A 32 0.28 -11.27 -5.23
N THR A 33 1.19 -11.88 -6.00
CA THR A 33 0.80 -12.58 -7.23
C THR A 33 0.03 -13.87 -6.95
N ASP A 34 0.34 -14.55 -5.86
CA ASP A 34 -0.34 -15.80 -5.51
C ASP A 34 -1.82 -15.59 -5.20
N TRP A 35 -2.12 -14.45 -4.57
CA TRP A 35 -3.48 -14.12 -4.15
C TRP A 35 -4.13 -13.07 -5.06
N SER A 36 -3.38 -12.52 -6.02
CA SER A 36 -3.82 -11.45 -6.93
C SER A 36 -4.43 -10.29 -6.16
N ARG A 37 -3.74 -9.83 -5.12
CA ARG A 37 -4.25 -8.77 -4.27
C ARG A 37 -3.15 -7.94 -3.64
N LEU A 38 -3.53 -6.75 -3.19
CA LEU A 38 -2.64 -5.87 -2.43
C LEU A 38 -2.45 -6.39 -1.01
N SER A 39 -1.26 -6.20 -0.49
CA SER A 39 -0.93 -6.57 0.88
C SER A 39 -0.03 -5.51 1.51
N ILE A 40 -0.01 -5.51 2.84
CA ILE A 40 0.86 -4.64 3.64
C ILE A 40 2.02 -5.49 4.13
N SER A 41 3.23 -4.98 3.98
CA SER A 41 4.43 -5.63 4.48
C SER A 41 5.24 -4.66 5.32
N ASP A 42 6.03 -5.21 6.24
CA ASP A 42 6.96 -4.42 7.04
C ASP A 42 8.05 -3.86 6.12
N ILE A 43 8.54 -2.65 6.42
CA ILE A 43 9.62 -2.02 5.66
C ILE A 43 10.88 -2.89 5.62
N TYR A 44 11.11 -3.68 6.66
CA TYR A 44 12.28 -4.56 6.75
C TYR A 44 12.22 -5.72 5.75
N ASP A 45 11.05 -6.00 5.18
CA ASP A 45 10.88 -7.05 4.17
C ASP A 45 11.27 -6.59 2.76
N ALA A 46 11.66 -5.33 2.60
CA ALA A 46 12.03 -4.78 1.30
C ALA A 46 13.17 -5.56 0.62
N ASP A 47 14.06 -6.16 1.41
CA ASP A 47 15.19 -6.91 0.88
C ASP A 47 14.82 -8.30 0.35
N ILE A 48 13.69 -8.83 0.79
CA ILE A 48 13.27 -10.19 0.41
C ILE A 48 12.12 -10.22 -0.61
N ILE A 49 11.48 -9.08 -0.84
CA ILE A 49 10.40 -8.96 -1.82
C ILE A 49 10.98 -8.46 -3.13
N ASP A 50 10.63 -9.12 -4.23
CA ASP A 50 11.04 -8.67 -5.56
C ASP A 50 10.54 -7.24 -5.81
N LYS A 51 11.43 -6.36 -6.24
CA LYS A 51 11.14 -4.94 -6.39
C LYS A 51 9.96 -4.66 -7.31
N GLU A 52 9.78 -5.48 -8.33
CA GLU A 52 8.67 -5.33 -9.27
C GLU A 52 7.29 -5.47 -8.61
N TYR A 53 7.22 -6.12 -7.44
CA TYR A 53 5.98 -6.32 -6.70
C TYR A 53 5.80 -5.33 -5.55
N ILE A 54 6.73 -4.42 -5.36
CA ILE A 54 6.58 -3.35 -4.37
C ILE A 54 5.89 -2.18 -5.07
N VAL A 55 4.64 -1.92 -4.68
CA VAL A 55 3.84 -0.83 -5.24
C VAL A 55 4.34 0.51 -4.72
N GLY A 56 4.65 0.57 -3.44
CA GLY A 56 5.17 1.79 -2.83
C GLY A 56 5.29 1.67 -1.33
N GLU A 57 5.65 2.78 -0.72
CA GLU A 57 5.84 2.88 0.72
C GLU A 57 4.89 3.94 1.28
N ILE A 58 4.37 3.71 2.47
CA ILE A 58 3.51 4.66 3.16
C ILE A 58 4.01 4.86 4.59
N ASN A 59 4.08 6.11 5.01
CA ASN A 59 4.49 6.47 6.37
C ASN A 59 3.25 6.89 7.15
N LEU A 60 2.90 6.12 8.17
CA LEU A 60 1.70 6.38 8.98
C LEU A 60 1.83 7.59 9.88
N ASP A 61 3.03 8.14 10.06
CA ASP A 61 3.22 9.40 10.77
C ASP A 61 2.74 10.60 9.93
N VAL A 62 2.74 10.44 8.61
CA VAL A 62 2.30 11.49 7.67
C VAL A 62 0.90 11.21 7.15
N TYR A 63 0.61 9.98 6.78
CA TYR A 63 -0.67 9.55 6.22
C TYR A 63 -1.41 8.70 7.24
N SER A 64 -2.21 9.33 8.08
CA SER A 64 -2.90 8.65 9.17
C SER A 64 -4.41 8.57 9.00
N GLU A 65 -4.98 9.42 8.14
CA GLU A 65 -6.40 9.45 7.91
C GLU A 65 -6.79 8.63 6.68
N TYR A 66 -7.94 8.00 6.76
CA TYR A 66 -8.44 7.07 5.74
C TYR A 66 -8.41 7.67 4.33
N ILE A 67 -8.96 8.87 4.16
CA ILE A 67 -9.04 9.49 2.83
C ILE A 67 -7.64 9.80 2.25
N ASP A 68 -6.73 10.24 3.09
CA ASP A 68 -5.37 10.56 2.65
C ASP A 68 -4.61 9.28 2.27
N ILE A 69 -4.85 8.21 3.01
CA ILE A 69 -4.26 6.90 2.72
C ILE A 69 -4.78 6.38 1.38
N ILE A 70 -6.08 6.48 1.14
CA ILE A 70 -6.68 6.06 -0.14
C ILE A 70 -6.03 6.81 -1.30
N GLU A 71 -5.95 8.13 -1.21
CA GLU A 71 -5.39 8.96 -2.27
C GLU A 71 -3.92 8.60 -2.54
N HIS A 72 -3.16 8.38 -1.47
CA HIS A 72 -1.75 8.02 -1.61
C HIS A 72 -1.58 6.65 -2.26
N ILE A 73 -2.39 5.67 -1.87
CA ILE A 73 -2.34 4.33 -2.47
C ILE A 73 -2.76 4.38 -3.95
N GLU A 74 -3.81 5.12 -4.28
CA GLU A 74 -4.25 5.28 -5.66
C GLU A 74 -3.13 5.87 -6.52
N PHE A 75 -2.45 6.88 -6.01
CA PHE A 75 -1.35 7.53 -6.70
C PHE A 75 -0.19 6.54 -6.94
N MET A 76 0.22 5.81 -5.92
CA MET A 76 1.33 4.88 -6.06
C MET A 76 0.98 3.70 -6.97
N LEU A 77 -0.28 3.22 -6.92
CA LEU A 77 -0.75 2.15 -7.80
C LEU A 77 -0.74 2.58 -9.27
N TYR A 78 -1.16 3.81 -9.53
CA TYR A 78 -1.14 4.34 -10.90
C TYR A 78 0.26 4.27 -11.49
N TRP A 79 1.26 4.76 -10.77
CA TRP A 79 2.63 4.77 -11.25
C TRP A 79 3.24 3.38 -11.31
N TRP A 80 2.95 2.53 -10.33
CA TRP A 80 3.42 1.15 -10.32
C TRP A 80 2.87 0.37 -11.52
N GLU A 81 1.61 0.55 -11.84
CA GLU A 81 0.98 -0.16 -12.95
C GLU A 81 1.59 0.25 -14.29
N GLN A 82 1.95 1.53 -14.46
CA GLN A 82 2.64 2.00 -15.65
C GLN A 82 3.99 1.30 -15.84
N GLU A 83 4.74 1.14 -14.77
CA GLU A 83 6.04 0.46 -14.82
C GLU A 83 5.90 -1.06 -14.98
N TYR A 84 4.96 -1.65 -14.26
CA TYR A 84 4.76 -3.11 -14.26
C TYR A 84 4.32 -3.64 -15.62
N ASN A 85 3.52 -2.87 -16.35
CA ASN A 85 2.95 -3.29 -17.63
C ASN A 85 3.77 -2.83 -18.85
N LYS A 86 4.98 -2.40 -18.65
CA LYS A 86 5.89 -2.03 -19.75
C LYS A 86 6.32 -3.21 -20.58
#